data_d1ddda4443da4f803558cbab7834dadc
#
_entry.id   d1ddda4443da4f803558cbab7834dadc
#
_cell.length_a   1.000
_cell.length_b   1.000
_cell.length_c   1.000
_cell.angle_alpha   90.00
_cell.angle_beta   90.00
_cell.angle_gamma   90.00
#
_symmetry.space_group_name_H-M   'P 1'
#
loop_
_entity.id
_entity.type
_entity.pdbx_description
1 polymer ?
#
loop_
_entity_poly.entity_id
_entity_poly.type
_entity_poly.pdbx_seq_one_letter_code
_entity_poly.pdbx_strand_id
1 'polypeptide(L)'
;MRFNNIKHMAILLLLFVSASCFAQTITTRYEASVTYGSGDNTPFWHMANRQGLSSHKNTAFYARIGAEGYNHFSNKNITLEWGADVVTGYGLTSTILIQQAYFDFQWKKFRVSLGQKERWGELPNHRLSTGSLVESGNARPIPQVRIELPAYWNIPGTKGWLGIKGHLAYGWFSDGKWQKEFFNETSPRSENTLYHSKAGFMRIGNEDKFPLTAEIGLHMVTQFGGNCFNTNRIPGQHYKNPVRLKDFFYALIPLSGDASYDAGDRANVAGNMLGGWQGAITWKDKEWTLRTYYEHTFEDHSQLFWEYGLWTEQLVGLELELKQFKWIKNVAFEYFNLKNQSGPVYHDTNSLFPDQISCVDNNYNHGKYPGWFNYGQMIGTPLCTSPIYNSDRIQYCYNNRVEAFHFGLEGQPLDWLGYRTLYTRSNNWGTYAVPFKDIKSNRSFLLELTFSPQVMKGWSIATSFALDNGSLYGNNYGGMLTIKGENIFNTCKKR
;
A
#
# COMPACT_ATOMS: atom_id res chain seq x y z
N MET A 1 -17.90 26.87 2.09
CA MET A 1 -17.04 25.80 1.55
C MET A 1 -17.75 24.58 0.96
N ARG A 2 -19.07 24.40 1.09
CA ARG A 2 -19.82 23.29 0.45
C ARG A 2 -19.96 23.39 -1.08
N PHE A 3 -19.91 24.58 -1.65
CA PHE A 3 -20.13 24.80 -3.11
C PHE A 3 -18.94 24.40 -4.01
N ASN A 4 -17.70 24.41 -3.53
CA ASN A 4 -16.54 24.04 -4.36
C ASN A 4 -16.48 22.51 -4.62
N ASN A 5 -16.84 21.68 -3.66
CA ASN A 5 -16.82 20.21 -3.83
C ASN A 5 -17.87 19.76 -4.87
N ILE A 6 -19.03 20.41 -4.93
CA ILE A 6 -20.09 20.08 -5.89
C ILE A 6 -19.66 20.46 -7.31
N LYS A 7 -18.99 21.61 -7.51
CA LYS A 7 -18.46 22.00 -8.82
C LYS A 7 -17.37 21.03 -9.32
N HIS A 8 -16.45 20.62 -8.46
CA HIS A 8 -15.42 19.64 -8.83
C HIS A 8 -16.02 18.27 -9.14
N MET A 9 -17.02 17.85 -8.37
CA MET A 9 -17.78 16.62 -8.62
C MET A 9 -18.57 16.68 -9.93
N ALA A 10 -19.18 17.81 -10.26
CA ALA A 10 -19.89 18.01 -11.52
C ALA A 10 -18.94 18.03 -12.75
N ILE A 11 -17.76 18.64 -12.62
CA ILE A 11 -16.72 18.62 -13.67
C ILE A 11 -16.18 17.21 -13.88
N LEU A 12 -15.91 16.47 -12.81
CA LEU A 12 -15.53 15.07 -12.89
C LEU A 12 -16.62 14.25 -13.58
N LEU A 13 -17.89 14.44 -13.20
CA LEU A 13 -19.03 13.73 -13.81
C LEU A 13 -19.16 14.03 -15.29
N LEU A 14 -18.98 15.29 -15.70
CA LEU A 14 -19.00 15.70 -17.11
C LEU A 14 -17.83 15.13 -17.92
N LEU A 15 -16.63 15.04 -17.33
CA LEU A 15 -15.48 14.39 -17.95
C LEU A 15 -15.73 12.89 -18.10
N PHE A 16 -16.35 12.24 -17.11
CA PHE A 16 -16.72 10.83 -17.18
C PHE A 16 -17.78 10.54 -18.25
N VAL A 17 -18.81 11.38 -18.35
CA VAL A 17 -19.86 11.23 -19.36
C VAL A 17 -19.28 11.40 -20.77
N SER A 18 -18.39 12.37 -20.98
CA SER A 18 -17.73 12.57 -22.28
C SER A 18 -16.77 11.42 -22.62
N ALA A 19 -16.02 10.91 -21.66
CA ALA A 19 -15.09 9.78 -21.86
C ALA A 19 -15.87 8.47 -22.15
N SER A 20 -17.05 8.28 -21.55
CA SER A 20 -17.90 7.11 -21.78
C SER A 20 -18.41 6.99 -23.22
N CYS A 21 -18.59 8.13 -23.92
CA CYS A 21 -19.02 8.14 -25.32
C CYS A 21 -17.99 7.54 -26.30
N PHE A 22 -16.74 7.43 -25.88
CA PHE A 22 -15.65 6.92 -26.72
C PHE A 22 -15.13 5.53 -26.30
N ALA A 23 -15.62 4.97 -25.19
CA ALA A 23 -15.15 3.66 -24.71
C ALA A 23 -15.66 2.53 -25.60
N GLN A 24 -14.76 1.63 -26.04
CA GLN A 24 -15.11 0.40 -26.77
C GLN A 24 -15.69 -0.63 -25.81
N THR A 25 -15.23 -0.67 -24.57
CA THR A 25 -15.72 -1.57 -23.54
C THR A 25 -15.96 -0.75 -22.27
N ILE A 26 -17.13 -0.94 -21.66
CA ILE A 26 -17.46 -0.38 -20.35
C ILE A 26 -17.73 -1.54 -19.41
N THR A 27 -17.04 -1.55 -18.28
CA THR A 27 -17.24 -2.52 -17.21
C THR A 27 -17.87 -1.79 -16.01
N THR A 28 -19.02 -2.24 -15.56
CA THR A 28 -19.62 -1.75 -14.31
C THR A 28 -19.35 -2.74 -13.19
N ARG A 29 -19.03 -2.22 -11.99
CA ARG A 29 -18.72 -3.02 -10.81
C ARG A 29 -19.66 -2.66 -9.67
N TYR A 30 -20.08 -3.68 -8.96
CA TYR A 30 -20.92 -3.59 -7.78
C TYR A 30 -20.27 -4.42 -6.67
N GLU A 31 -20.18 -3.89 -5.49
CA GLU A 31 -19.67 -4.62 -4.34
C GLU A 31 -20.45 -4.18 -3.09
N ALA A 32 -20.88 -5.13 -2.29
CA ALA A 32 -21.46 -4.88 -0.98
C ALA A 32 -20.78 -5.80 0.03
N SER A 33 -20.39 -5.25 1.16
CA SER A 33 -19.72 -6.02 2.21
C SER A 33 -20.27 -5.68 3.58
N VAL A 34 -20.46 -6.71 4.40
CA VAL A 34 -20.83 -6.60 5.80
C VAL A 34 -19.80 -7.35 6.62
N THR A 35 -19.29 -6.69 7.66
CA THR A 35 -18.37 -7.28 8.63
C THR A 35 -19.05 -7.24 10.01
N TYR A 36 -19.00 -8.36 10.71
CA TYR A 36 -19.43 -8.46 12.10
C TYR A 36 -18.42 -9.26 12.89
N GLY A 37 -18.04 -8.74 14.05
CA GLY A 37 -17.05 -9.37 14.92
C GLY A 37 -17.33 -9.16 16.39
N SER A 38 -16.52 -9.80 17.21
CA SER A 38 -16.51 -9.69 18.66
C SER A 38 -15.07 -9.64 19.15
N GLY A 39 -14.85 -8.94 20.25
CA GLY A 39 -13.54 -8.61 20.81
C GLY A 39 -13.31 -7.11 20.81
N ASP A 40 -12.05 -6.71 21.03
CA ASP A 40 -11.67 -5.29 21.13
C ASP A 40 -11.66 -4.61 19.76
N ASN A 41 -11.35 -5.37 18.69
CA ASN A 41 -11.19 -4.88 17.32
C ASN A 41 -11.74 -5.86 16.29
N THR A 42 -11.96 -5.40 15.07
CA THR A 42 -12.08 -6.27 13.90
C THR A 42 -10.81 -7.08 13.74
N PRO A 43 -10.90 -8.40 13.45
CA PRO A 43 -9.73 -9.23 13.21
C PRO A 43 -8.79 -8.67 12.15
N PHE A 44 -7.48 -8.81 12.39
CA PHE A 44 -6.42 -8.24 11.57
C PHE A 44 -6.62 -8.48 10.05
N TRP A 45 -6.92 -9.70 9.62
CA TRP A 45 -7.08 -10.02 8.21
C TRP A 45 -8.41 -9.54 7.58
N HIS A 46 -9.37 -9.10 8.38
CA HIS A 46 -10.53 -8.35 7.88
C HIS A 46 -10.23 -6.87 7.70
N MET A 47 -9.11 -6.39 8.24
CA MET A 47 -8.67 -4.99 8.16
C MET A 47 -7.54 -4.81 7.12
N ALA A 48 -6.55 -5.69 7.12
CA ALA A 48 -5.32 -5.56 6.36
C ALA A 48 -5.49 -5.74 4.84
N ASN A 49 -4.73 -4.95 4.06
CA ASN A 49 -4.63 -5.05 2.59
C ASN A 49 -5.97 -4.96 1.85
N ARG A 50 -6.83 -4.02 2.25
CA ARG A 50 -8.16 -3.79 1.65
C ARG A 50 -8.31 -2.42 0.99
N GLN A 51 -7.22 -1.78 0.60
CA GLN A 51 -7.22 -0.45 -0.02
C GLN A 51 -7.99 0.60 0.81
N GLY A 52 -7.94 0.47 2.16
CA GLY A 52 -8.67 1.34 3.08
C GLY A 52 -10.17 1.10 3.18
N LEU A 53 -10.72 0.12 2.47
CA LEU A 53 -12.14 -0.29 2.57
C LEU A 53 -12.33 -1.30 3.70
N SER A 54 -11.97 -0.89 4.90
CA SER A 54 -12.02 -1.71 6.11
C SER A 54 -12.27 -0.82 7.33
N SER A 55 -12.64 -1.44 8.44
CA SER A 55 -12.95 -0.76 9.69
C SER A 55 -12.30 -1.48 10.86
N HIS A 56 -11.72 -0.73 11.79
CA HIS A 56 -11.27 -1.24 13.09
C HIS A 56 -12.44 -1.61 14.02
N LYS A 57 -13.67 -1.13 13.73
CA LYS A 57 -14.86 -1.42 14.51
C LYS A 57 -15.42 -2.80 14.17
N ASN A 58 -15.88 -3.52 15.17
CA ASN A 58 -16.41 -4.87 15.04
C ASN A 58 -17.62 -5.00 14.09
N THR A 59 -18.34 -3.92 13.85
CA THR A 59 -19.45 -3.89 12.91
C THR A 59 -19.22 -2.81 11.88
N ALA A 60 -19.19 -3.19 10.61
CA ALA A 60 -19.09 -2.27 9.49
C ALA A 60 -19.82 -2.82 8.27
N PHE A 61 -20.27 -1.94 7.41
CA PHE A 61 -20.77 -2.30 6.10
C PHE A 61 -20.43 -1.24 5.07
N TYR A 62 -20.30 -1.64 3.81
CA TYR A 62 -20.23 -0.70 2.70
C TYR A 62 -20.90 -1.25 1.45
N ALA A 63 -21.31 -0.33 0.58
CA ALA A 63 -21.67 -0.58 -0.80
C ALA A 63 -20.79 0.26 -1.71
N ARG A 64 -20.27 -0.35 -2.77
CA ARG A 64 -19.41 0.25 -3.79
C ARG A 64 -20.06 0.09 -5.14
N ILE A 65 -20.11 1.16 -5.91
CA ILE A 65 -20.53 1.18 -7.31
C ILE A 65 -19.44 1.86 -8.11
N GLY A 66 -19.00 1.22 -9.18
CA GLY A 66 -17.98 1.75 -10.06
C GLY A 66 -18.23 1.45 -11.52
N ALA A 67 -17.53 2.19 -12.36
CA ALA A 67 -17.46 1.93 -13.79
C ALA A 67 -16.03 2.20 -14.30
N GLU A 68 -15.60 1.39 -15.26
CA GLU A 68 -14.35 1.53 -15.98
C GLU A 68 -14.64 1.53 -17.48
N GLY A 69 -13.92 2.36 -18.22
CA GLY A 69 -13.97 2.39 -19.67
C GLY A 69 -12.60 2.14 -20.26
N TYR A 70 -12.58 1.35 -21.31
CA TYR A 70 -11.36 1.00 -22.04
C TYR A 70 -11.56 1.25 -23.53
N ASN A 71 -10.56 1.87 -24.17
CA ASN A 71 -10.50 2.06 -25.62
C ASN A 71 -9.08 1.87 -26.13
N HIS A 72 -8.92 1.04 -27.15
CA HIS A 72 -7.64 0.79 -27.79
C HIS A 72 -7.66 1.15 -29.28
N PHE A 73 -6.82 2.11 -29.65
CA PHE A 73 -6.60 2.56 -31.03
C PHE A 73 -5.35 1.89 -31.60
N SER A 74 -5.50 0.72 -32.17
CA SER A 74 -4.39 -0.12 -32.64
C SER A 74 -3.50 0.56 -33.68
N ASN A 75 -4.11 1.32 -34.62
CA ASN A 75 -3.38 2.08 -35.65
C ASN A 75 -2.47 3.19 -35.10
N LYS A 76 -2.71 3.66 -33.87
CA LYS A 76 -1.95 4.72 -33.19
C LYS A 76 -1.12 4.19 -32.01
N ASN A 77 -1.25 2.92 -31.65
CA ASN A 77 -0.68 2.35 -30.41
C ASN A 77 -1.06 3.13 -29.15
N ILE A 78 -2.30 3.63 -29.10
CA ILE A 78 -2.85 4.40 -28.00
C ILE A 78 -3.91 3.58 -27.28
N THR A 79 -3.84 3.57 -25.95
CA THR A 79 -4.90 3.05 -25.08
C THR A 79 -5.36 4.16 -24.14
N LEU A 80 -6.67 4.31 -24.01
CA LEU A 80 -7.30 5.17 -23.03
C LEU A 80 -8.08 4.29 -22.06
N GLU A 81 -7.86 4.53 -20.77
CA GLU A 81 -8.57 3.85 -19.69
C GLU A 81 -9.02 4.89 -18.67
N TRP A 82 -10.20 4.74 -18.12
CA TRP A 82 -10.70 5.56 -17.04
C TRP A 82 -11.50 4.71 -16.06
N GLY A 83 -11.54 5.12 -14.82
CA GLY A 83 -12.33 4.45 -13.79
C GLY A 83 -12.84 5.43 -12.74
N ALA A 84 -14.04 5.15 -12.22
CA ALA A 84 -14.59 5.84 -11.07
C ALA A 84 -15.38 4.88 -10.19
N ASP A 85 -15.08 4.94 -8.89
CA ASP A 85 -15.78 4.18 -7.86
C ASP A 85 -16.21 5.10 -6.73
N VAL A 86 -17.47 4.98 -6.33
CA VAL A 86 -18.02 5.63 -5.13
C VAL A 86 -18.40 4.56 -4.13
N VAL A 87 -18.06 4.80 -2.88
CA VAL A 87 -18.38 3.91 -1.76
C VAL A 87 -19.21 4.68 -0.74
N THR A 88 -20.24 4.04 -0.24
CA THR A 88 -20.99 4.50 0.95
C THR A 88 -20.99 3.41 2.00
N GLY A 89 -20.93 3.78 3.27
CA GLY A 89 -20.93 2.78 4.34
C GLY A 89 -20.92 3.32 5.75
N TYR A 90 -20.93 2.40 6.68
CA TYR A 90 -20.83 2.64 8.12
C TYR A 90 -19.54 2.02 8.66
N GLY A 91 -18.89 2.72 9.58
CA GLY A 91 -17.63 2.27 10.18
C GLY A 91 -16.38 2.60 9.36
N LEU A 92 -16.52 3.07 8.13
CA LEU A 92 -15.39 3.52 7.29
C LEU A 92 -14.89 4.90 7.73
N THR A 93 -13.79 5.36 7.12
CA THR A 93 -13.20 6.69 7.35
C THR A 93 -14.12 7.85 6.97
N SER A 94 -15.09 7.61 6.10
CA SER A 94 -16.15 8.55 5.73
C SER A 94 -17.41 7.79 5.31
N THR A 95 -18.57 8.36 5.54
CA THR A 95 -19.86 7.76 5.13
C THR A 95 -19.97 7.63 3.60
N ILE A 96 -19.45 8.64 2.87
CA ILE A 96 -19.34 8.61 1.41
C ILE A 96 -17.90 8.97 1.04
N LEU A 97 -17.30 8.17 0.18
CA LEU A 97 -15.94 8.40 -0.31
C LEU A 97 -15.80 8.02 -1.79
N ILE A 98 -14.93 8.72 -2.47
CA ILE A 98 -14.45 8.34 -3.79
C ILE A 98 -13.28 7.39 -3.55
N GLN A 99 -13.41 6.15 -3.99
CA GLN A 99 -12.37 5.15 -3.83
C GLN A 99 -11.38 5.20 -4.99
N GLN A 100 -11.90 5.32 -6.19
CA GLN A 100 -11.12 5.56 -7.39
C GLN A 100 -11.75 6.65 -8.25
N ALA A 101 -10.92 7.48 -8.86
CA ALA A 101 -11.27 8.40 -9.94
C ALA A 101 -10.00 8.68 -10.72
N TYR A 102 -9.83 8.04 -11.87
CA TYR A 102 -8.58 8.12 -12.63
C TYR A 102 -8.81 8.13 -14.13
N PHE A 103 -7.80 8.63 -14.83
CA PHE A 103 -7.69 8.58 -16.29
C PHE A 103 -6.25 8.18 -16.65
N ASP A 104 -6.11 7.14 -17.49
CA ASP A 104 -4.85 6.64 -17.99
C ASP A 104 -4.77 6.86 -19.50
N PHE A 105 -3.69 7.51 -19.94
CA PHE A 105 -3.30 7.60 -21.34
C PHE A 105 -2.04 6.77 -21.55
N GLN A 106 -2.10 5.74 -22.37
CA GLN A 106 -0.96 4.94 -22.71
C GLN A 106 -0.62 5.08 -24.19
N TRP A 107 0.63 5.43 -24.48
CA TRP A 107 1.19 5.43 -25.81
C TRP A 107 2.35 4.45 -25.90
N LYS A 108 2.17 3.41 -26.71
CA LYS A 108 3.12 2.29 -26.79
C LYS A 108 3.38 1.69 -25.38
N LYS A 109 4.56 1.89 -24.84
CA LYS A 109 4.99 1.34 -23.54
C LYS A 109 4.83 2.34 -22.38
N PHE A 110 4.66 3.62 -22.69
CA PHE A 110 4.56 4.67 -21.68
C PHE A 110 3.12 4.96 -21.32
N ARG A 111 2.83 5.09 -20.03
CA ARG A 111 1.53 5.47 -19.49
C ARG A 111 1.66 6.75 -18.66
N VAL A 112 0.70 7.62 -18.81
CA VAL A 112 0.43 8.74 -17.89
C VAL A 112 -0.88 8.45 -17.21
N SER A 113 -0.87 8.38 -15.87
CA SER A 113 -2.03 8.13 -15.02
C SER A 113 -2.33 9.38 -14.20
N LEU A 114 -3.57 9.85 -14.20
CA LEU A 114 -4.04 11.03 -13.48
C LEU A 114 -5.13 10.63 -12.53
N GLY A 115 -5.03 10.99 -11.26
CA GLY A 115 -6.08 10.78 -10.27
C GLY A 115 -5.77 9.69 -9.24
N GLN A 116 -6.82 9.20 -8.62
CA GLN A 116 -6.78 8.24 -7.52
C GLN A 116 -7.12 6.84 -8.05
N LYS A 117 -6.18 5.91 -7.97
CA LYS A 117 -6.30 4.51 -8.45
C LYS A 117 -5.76 3.55 -7.41
N GLU A 118 -6.45 2.44 -7.16
CA GLU A 118 -5.95 1.34 -6.32
C GLU A 118 -4.69 0.75 -6.94
N ARG A 119 -3.64 0.60 -6.12
CA ARG A 119 -2.35 0.01 -6.51
C ARG A 119 -1.87 -0.94 -5.44
N TRP A 120 -0.99 -1.84 -5.82
CA TRP A 120 -0.39 -2.84 -4.95
C TRP A 120 1.12 -2.73 -5.01
N GLY A 121 1.81 -3.26 -4.00
CA GLY A 121 3.27 -3.41 -4.02
C GLY A 121 3.75 -4.20 -5.25
N GLU A 122 4.96 -3.91 -5.69
CA GLU A 122 5.47 -4.40 -6.98
C GLU A 122 5.82 -5.90 -6.98
N LEU A 123 6.30 -6.44 -5.86
CA LEU A 123 6.78 -7.82 -5.79
C LEU A 123 5.81 -8.79 -5.12
N PRO A 124 5.26 -8.52 -3.93
CA PRO A 124 4.49 -9.53 -3.20
C PRO A 124 3.16 -9.86 -3.87
N ASN A 125 2.74 -11.10 -3.71
CA ASN A 125 1.39 -11.52 -4.10
C ASN A 125 0.34 -10.81 -3.26
N HIS A 126 -0.43 -9.92 -3.85
CA HIS A 126 -1.41 -9.10 -3.12
C HIS A 126 -2.59 -9.88 -2.50
N ARG A 127 -2.76 -11.15 -2.82
CA ARG A 127 -3.78 -12.00 -2.20
C ARG A 127 -3.26 -12.82 -1.02
N LEU A 128 -1.99 -13.22 -1.06
CA LEU A 128 -1.41 -14.15 -0.09
C LEU A 128 -0.31 -13.54 0.79
N SER A 129 0.24 -12.38 0.43
CA SER A 129 1.32 -11.71 1.16
C SER A 129 0.82 -10.83 2.29
N THR A 130 1.68 -10.55 3.25
CA THR A 130 1.50 -9.49 4.26
C THR A 130 1.56 -8.08 3.68
N GLY A 131 2.08 -7.91 2.47
CA GLY A 131 2.21 -6.62 1.76
C GLY A 131 3.63 -6.06 1.79
N SER A 132 3.94 -5.23 0.79
CA SER A 132 5.23 -4.56 0.64
C SER A 132 5.55 -3.61 1.81
N LEU A 133 6.83 -3.45 2.11
CA LEU A 133 7.32 -2.60 3.19
C LEU A 133 7.12 -1.12 2.90
N VAL A 134 7.27 -0.68 1.64
CA VAL A 134 7.20 0.74 1.25
C VAL A 134 5.77 1.17 0.96
N GLU A 135 5.08 0.51 0.05
CA GLU A 135 3.67 0.73 -0.28
C GLU A 135 2.97 -0.60 -0.51
N SER A 136 1.93 -0.85 0.25
CA SER A 136 1.06 -2.03 0.12
C SER A 136 -0.34 -1.64 -0.35
N GLY A 137 -1.24 -2.61 -0.44
CA GLY A 137 -2.66 -2.35 -0.65
C GLY A 137 -3.45 -2.08 0.64
N ASN A 138 -2.80 -1.61 1.71
CA ASN A 138 -3.45 -1.48 3.02
C ASN A 138 -4.24 -0.18 3.18
N ALA A 139 -3.62 0.97 2.88
CA ALA A 139 -4.26 2.28 3.00
C ALA A 139 -5.08 2.66 1.77
N ARG A 140 -5.91 3.70 1.90
CA ARG A 140 -6.64 4.28 0.76
C ARG A 140 -5.67 4.81 -0.30
N PRO A 141 -6.04 4.71 -1.60
CA PRO A 141 -5.22 5.24 -2.68
C PRO A 141 -4.97 6.75 -2.55
N ILE A 142 -3.78 7.18 -2.91
CA ILE A 142 -3.38 8.59 -2.92
C ILE A 142 -3.57 9.16 -4.33
N PRO A 143 -4.29 10.30 -4.51
CA PRO A 143 -4.42 10.97 -5.79
C PRO A 143 -3.06 11.49 -6.27
N GLN A 144 -2.73 11.21 -7.55
CA GLN A 144 -1.41 11.51 -8.11
C GLN A 144 -1.44 11.70 -9.62
N VAL A 145 -0.43 12.36 -10.14
CA VAL A 145 0.02 12.33 -11.54
C VAL A 145 1.19 11.37 -11.61
N ARG A 146 1.11 10.34 -12.44
CA ARG A 146 2.10 9.29 -12.53
C ARG A 146 2.50 9.03 -13.97
N ILE A 147 3.78 9.00 -14.26
CA ILE A 147 4.35 8.58 -15.55
C ILE A 147 5.04 7.25 -15.29
N GLU A 148 4.73 6.24 -16.11
CA GLU A 148 5.21 4.90 -15.85
C GLU A 148 5.47 4.07 -17.10
N LEU A 149 6.35 3.10 -16.95
CA LEU A 149 6.46 1.88 -17.74
C LEU A 149 5.78 0.77 -16.92
N PRO A 150 4.50 0.46 -17.15
CA PRO A 150 3.74 -0.44 -16.28
C PRO A 150 4.15 -1.91 -16.40
N ALA A 151 4.84 -2.27 -17.46
CA ALA A 151 5.35 -3.61 -17.71
C ALA A 151 6.81 -3.55 -18.16
N TYR A 152 7.53 -4.65 -17.99
CA TYR A 152 8.91 -4.72 -18.43
C TYR A 152 9.05 -4.44 -19.94
N TRP A 153 9.76 -3.38 -20.27
CA TRP A 153 10.18 -3.05 -21.64
C TRP A 153 11.54 -3.66 -21.87
N ASN A 154 11.61 -4.63 -22.78
CA ASN A 154 12.87 -5.23 -23.17
C ASN A 154 13.74 -4.19 -23.88
N ILE A 155 14.96 -3.99 -23.39
CA ILE A 155 15.92 -3.02 -23.94
C ILE A 155 16.33 -3.48 -25.34
N PRO A 156 16.20 -2.62 -26.36
CA PRO A 156 16.63 -2.95 -27.73
C PRO A 156 18.09 -3.42 -27.76
N GLY A 157 18.40 -4.42 -28.60
CA GLY A 157 19.73 -4.97 -28.71
C GLY A 157 20.09 -6.08 -27.71
N THR A 158 19.33 -6.25 -26.61
CA THR A 158 19.61 -7.28 -25.59
C THR A 158 18.99 -8.65 -25.91
N LYS A 159 18.33 -8.78 -27.05
CA LYS A 159 17.60 -10.02 -27.45
C LYS A 159 16.59 -10.50 -26.40
N GLY A 160 16.00 -9.57 -25.62
CA GLY A 160 15.01 -9.85 -24.58
C GLY A 160 15.59 -10.29 -23.23
N TRP A 161 16.92 -10.26 -23.06
CA TRP A 161 17.55 -10.64 -21.79
C TRP A 161 17.52 -9.55 -20.71
N LEU A 162 17.39 -8.29 -21.10
CA LEU A 162 17.30 -7.17 -20.17
C LEU A 162 15.97 -6.42 -20.37
N GLY A 163 15.23 -6.23 -19.29
CA GLY A 163 13.99 -5.46 -19.28
C GLY A 163 14.01 -4.42 -18.15
N ILE A 164 13.35 -3.30 -18.38
CA ILE A 164 13.16 -2.25 -17.36
C ILE A 164 11.68 -1.94 -17.22
N LYS A 165 11.25 -1.64 -15.99
CA LYS A 165 9.96 -1.04 -15.66
C LYS A 165 10.15 0.02 -14.56
N GLY A 166 9.16 0.87 -14.34
CA GLY A 166 9.23 1.83 -13.26
C GLY A 166 8.26 2.97 -13.40
N HIS A 167 8.28 3.87 -12.42
CA HIS A 167 7.40 5.03 -12.41
C HIS A 167 8.02 6.24 -11.71
N LEU A 168 7.41 7.38 -11.99
CA LEU A 168 7.60 8.65 -11.31
C LEU A 168 6.23 9.26 -11.05
N ALA A 169 5.92 9.63 -9.81
CA ALA A 169 4.65 10.18 -9.44
C ALA A 169 4.77 11.35 -8.45
N TYR A 170 3.86 12.32 -8.60
CA TYR A 170 3.60 13.37 -7.63
C TYR A 170 2.12 13.41 -7.31
N GLY A 171 1.80 13.57 -6.04
CA GLY A 171 0.43 13.57 -5.55
C GLY A 171 0.28 14.39 -4.29
N TRP A 172 -0.83 14.19 -3.57
CA TRP A 172 -1.11 14.90 -2.33
C TRP A 172 -1.94 14.04 -1.39
N PHE A 173 -1.72 14.22 -0.10
CA PHE A 173 -2.55 13.63 0.94
C PHE A 173 -3.85 14.40 1.06
N SER A 174 -4.97 13.69 1.06
CA SER A 174 -6.32 14.29 1.09
C SER A 174 -7.02 14.14 2.44
N ASP A 175 -6.33 13.59 3.45
CA ASP A 175 -6.87 13.19 4.74
C ASP A 175 -6.72 14.24 5.86
N GLY A 176 -6.14 15.41 5.61
CA GLY A 176 -5.86 16.41 6.65
C GLY A 176 -7.08 16.85 7.47
N LYS A 177 -8.25 17.02 6.84
CA LYS A 177 -9.51 17.30 7.55
C LYS A 177 -9.93 16.11 8.43
N TRP A 178 -9.82 14.90 7.90
CA TRP A 178 -10.16 13.67 8.62
C TRP A 178 -9.22 13.48 9.82
N GLN A 179 -7.92 13.71 9.68
CA GLN A 179 -6.94 13.67 10.76
C GLN A 179 -7.38 14.59 11.93
N LYS A 180 -7.79 15.83 11.61
CA LYS A 180 -8.25 16.80 12.60
C LYS A 180 -9.53 16.38 13.34
N GLU A 181 -10.45 15.68 12.65
CA GLU A 181 -11.73 15.25 13.22
C GLU A 181 -11.62 13.92 13.99
N PHE A 182 -10.70 13.04 13.57
CA PHE A 182 -10.59 11.70 14.13
C PHE A 182 -9.62 11.62 15.30
N PHE A 183 -8.43 12.23 15.18
CA PHE A 183 -7.41 12.17 16.20
C PHE A 183 -7.60 13.23 17.29
N ASN A 184 -6.89 13.03 18.41
CA ASN A 184 -6.88 13.97 19.53
C ASN A 184 -6.31 15.34 19.10
N GLU A 185 -6.73 16.43 19.73
CA GLU A 185 -6.26 17.80 19.42
C GLU A 185 -4.75 17.95 19.57
N THR A 186 -4.12 17.19 20.46
CA THR A 186 -2.66 17.18 20.67
C THR A 186 -1.89 16.25 19.74
N SER A 187 -2.62 15.47 18.92
CA SER A 187 -2.00 14.53 17.99
C SER A 187 -1.22 15.24 16.88
N PRO A 188 -0.07 14.70 16.46
CA PRO A 188 0.57 15.11 15.22
C PRO A 188 -0.42 14.99 14.05
N ARG A 189 -0.46 16.00 13.19
CA ARG A 189 -1.29 16.03 11.98
C ARG A 189 -0.66 16.88 10.90
N SER A 190 -1.07 16.66 9.66
CA SER A 190 -0.62 17.46 8.54
C SER A 190 -1.76 17.86 7.60
N GLU A 191 -1.59 19.00 6.93
CA GLU A 191 -2.53 19.53 5.96
C GLU A 191 -1.79 19.96 4.69
N ASN A 192 -2.36 19.68 3.52
CA ASN A 192 -1.78 20.01 2.21
C ASN A 192 -0.37 19.42 1.98
N THR A 193 -0.08 18.29 2.62
CA THR A 193 1.17 17.56 2.41
C THR A 193 1.19 16.96 1.01
N LEU A 194 2.31 17.10 0.33
CA LEU A 194 2.55 16.53 -0.98
C LEU A 194 3.17 15.13 -0.85
N TYR A 195 2.93 14.35 -1.86
CA TYR A 195 3.40 12.99 -2.02
C TYR A 195 4.29 12.87 -3.24
N HIS A 196 5.36 12.12 -3.14
CA HIS A 196 6.20 11.69 -4.25
C HIS A 196 6.45 10.19 -4.15
N SER A 197 6.42 9.51 -5.30
CA SER A 197 6.80 8.09 -5.42
C SER A 197 7.59 7.90 -6.70
N LYS A 198 8.66 7.11 -6.60
CA LYS A 198 9.49 6.71 -7.72
C LYS A 198 9.96 5.27 -7.54
N ALA A 199 9.92 4.50 -8.61
CA ALA A 199 10.51 3.16 -8.62
C ALA A 199 11.15 2.86 -9.97
N GLY A 200 12.23 2.09 -9.90
CA GLY A 200 12.90 1.56 -11.08
C GLY A 200 13.28 0.10 -10.84
N PHE A 201 12.96 -0.77 -11.79
CA PHE A 201 13.25 -2.20 -11.75
C PHE A 201 13.96 -2.62 -13.02
N MET A 202 14.94 -3.48 -12.87
CA MET A 202 15.61 -4.19 -13.95
C MET A 202 15.33 -5.68 -13.83
N ARG A 203 14.96 -6.31 -14.93
CA ARG A 203 14.83 -7.76 -15.05
C ARG A 203 15.95 -8.31 -15.93
N ILE A 204 16.58 -9.38 -15.47
CA ILE A 204 17.58 -10.16 -16.19
C ILE A 204 16.99 -11.55 -16.42
N GLY A 205 17.05 -12.03 -17.66
CA GLY A 205 16.51 -13.32 -18.09
C GLY A 205 15.53 -13.21 -19.24
N ASN A 206 15.44 -14.27 -20.02
CA ASN A 206 14.52 -14.41 -21.14
C ASN A 206 13.74 -15.71 -20.99
N GLU A 207 12.50 -15.63 -20.48
CA GLU A 207 11.65 -16.79 -20.16
C GLU A 207 11.38 -17.70 -21.36
N ASP A 208 11.42 -17.16 -22.60
CA ASP A 208 11.23 -17.95 -23.80
C ASP A 208 12.43 -18.87 -24.12
N LYS A 209 13.60 -18.55 -23.54
CA LYS A 209 14.85 -19.29 -23.78
C LYS A 209 15.34 -20.08 -22.59
N PHE A 210 15.13 -19.54 -21.38
CA PHE A 210 15.58 -20.13 -20.14
C PHE A 210 14.61 -19.78 -19.00
N PRO A 211 14.18 -20.75 -18.19
CA PRO A 211 13.09 -20.56 -17.23
C PRO A 211 13.42 -19.64 -16.05
N LEU A 212 14.68 -19.23 -15.88
CA LEU A 212 15.12 -18.40 -14.77
C LEU A 212 15.12 -16.92 -15.14
N THR A 213 14.50 -16.09 -14.29
CA THR A 213 14.61 -14.63 -14.31
C THR A 213 15.00 -14.09 -12.94
N ALA A 214 15.74 -12.99 -12.94
CA ALA A 214 16.06 -12.23 -11.73
C ALA A 214 15.58 -10.78 -11.90
N GLU A 215 15.03 -10.21 -10.85
CA GLU A 215 14.58 -8.82 -10.79
C GLU A 215 15.29 -8.11 -9.65
N ILE A 216 15.69 -6.87 -9.86
CA ILE A 216 16.17 -5.96 -8.83
C ILE A 216 15.60 -4.58 -9.08
N GLY A 217 15.23 -3.88 -8.01
CA GLY A 217 14.70 -2.54 -8.11
C GLY A 217 14.83 -1.77 -6.80
N LEU A 218 14.54 -0.50 -6.92
CA LEU A 218 14.47 0.44 -5.82
C LEU A 218 13.14 1.18 -5.89
N HIS A 219 12.41 1.21 -4.78
CA HIS A 219 11.19 1.98 -4.63
C HIS A 219 11.39 3.00 -3.51
N MET A 220 11.14 4.28 -3.78
CA MET A 220 11.28 5.37 -2.81
C MET A 220 10.05 6.27 -2.84
N VAL A 221 9.67 6.74 -1.66
CA VAL A 221 8.51 7.59 -1.44
C VAL A 221 8.87 8.73 -0.50
N THR A 222 8.19 9.88 -0.65
CA THR A 222 8.49 11.07 0.15
C THR A 222 7.22 11.85 0.46
N GLN A 223 7.05 12.25 1.73
CA GLN A 223 6.12 13.29 2.16
C GLN A 223 6.87 14.60 2.22
N PHE A 224 6.39 15.66 1.57
CA PHE A 224 7.03 16.96 1.56
C PHE A 224 6.02 18.11 1.50
N GLY A 225 6.47 19.33 1.79
CA GLY A 225 5.59 20.50 1.79
C GLY A 225 4.47 20.45 2.84
N GLY A 226 3.50 21.34 2.73
CA GLY A 226 2.33 21.40 3.61
C GLY A 226 2.58 21.98 4.98
N ASN A 227 1.59 21.86 5.86
CA ASN A 227 1.60 22.35 7.22
C ASN A 227 1.55 21.17 8.19
N CYS A 228 2.49 21.12 9.14
CA CYS A 228 2.55 20.09 10.17
C CYS A 228 2.28 20.72 11.52
N PHE A 229 1.43 20.09 12.30
CA PHE A 229 0.97 20.57 13.61
C PHE A 229 1.28 19.53 14.68
N ASN A 230 1.55 20.00 15.91
CA ASN A 230 1.92 19.19 17.06
C ASN A 230 3.12 18.26 16.77
N THR A 231 4.09 18.81 16.04
CA THR A 231 5.27 18.07 15.60
C THR A 231 6.10 17.62 16.82
N ASN A 232 6.81 16.51 16.70
CA ASN A 232 7.50 15.83 17.80
C ASN A 232 6.56 15.49 18.96
N ARG A 233 5.25 15.43 18.74
CA ARG A 233 4.20 15.28 19.76
C ARG A 233 4.22 16.41 20.81
N ILE A 234 4.66 17.61 20.41
CA ILE A 234 4.63 18.82 21.25
C ILE A 234 3.40 19.63 20.87
N PRO A 235 2.41 19.76 21.77
CA PRO A 235 1.19 20.51 21.50
C PRO A 235 1.46 21.96 21.12
N GLY A 236 0.82 22.43 20.05
CA GLY A 236 0.95 23.80 19.54
C GLY A 236 2.18 24.03 18.66
N GLN A 237 3.11 23.11 18.56
CA GLN A 237 4.23 23.23 17.64
C GLN A 237 3.76 23.12 16.20
N HIS A 238 4.13 24.09 15.36
CA HIS A 238 3.70 24.19 13.97
C HIS A 238 4.88 24.49 13.04
N TYR A 239 4.96 23.73 11.95
CA TYR A 239 5.89 23.98 10.85
C TYR A 239 5.14 24.15 9.54
N LYS A 240 5.46 25.21 8.82
CA LYS A 240 5.04 25.41 7.43
C LYS A 240 6.21 25.04 6.52
N ASN A 241 6.10 23.89 5.89
CA ASN A 241 7.13 23.42 4.98
C ASN A 241 7.03 24.15 3.63
N PRO A 242 8.16 24.45 2.98
CA PRO A 242 8.15 25.12 1.68
C PRO A 242 7.60 24.22 0.58
N VAL A 243 6.97 24.88 -0.43
CA VAL A 243 6.47 24.22 -1.66
C VAL A 243 6.93 25.07 -2.84
N ARG A 244 8.19 24.93 -3.21
CA ARG A 244 8.83 25.62 -4.34
C ARG A 244 9.22 24.59 -5.38
N LEU A 245 9.52 24.99 -6.60
CA LEU A 245 9.94 24.05 -7.66
C LEU A 245 11.14 23.18 -7.24
N LYS A 246 12.11 23.75 -6.53
CA LYS A 246 13.26 22.98 -6.03
C LYS A 246 12.90 21.90 -5.00
N ASP A 247 11.81 22.07 -4.26
CA ASP A 247 11.38 21.10 -3.25
C ASP A 247 10.87 19.82 -3.91
N PHE A 248 10.31 19.91 -5.14
CA PHE A 248 10.00 18.74 -5.98
C PHE A 248 11.26 18.00 -6.42
N PHE A 249 12.37 18.73 -6.70
CA PHE A 249 13.65 18.10 -7.00
C PHE A 249 14.27 17.43 -5.77
N TYR A 250 14.13 18.00 -4.58
CA TYR A 250 14.58 17.38 -3.34
C TYR A 250 13.84 16.08 -3.04
N ALA A 251 12.53 16.03 -3.33
CA ALA A 251 11.76 14.79 -3.24
C ALA A 251 12.18 13.76 -4.30
N LEU A 252 12.54 14.21 -5.52
CA LEU A 252 12.99 13.34 -6.61
C LEU A 252 14.38 12.77 -6.35
N ILE A 253 15.32 13.61 -5.94
CA ILE A 253 16.69 13.22 -5.60
C ILE A 253 16.84 13.49 -4.10
N PRO A 254 17.06 12.46 -3.25
CA PRO A 254 17.15 12.64 -1.82
C PRO A 254 18.33 13.54 -1.48
N LEU A 255 18.05 14.81 -1.25
CA LEU A 255 19.03 15.85 -0.93
C LEU A 255 18.64 16.53 0.37
N SER A 256 19.62 16.98 1.11
CA SER A 256 19.44 17.80 2.31
C SER A 256 18.72 19.11 2.00
N GLY A 257 17.87 19.54 2.92
CA GLY A 257 17.16 20.80 2.82
C GLY A 257 18.09 22.02 2.90
N ASP A 258 17.65 23.14 2.33
CA ASP A 258 18.36 24.40 2.43
C ASP A 258 18.02 25.16 3.74
N ALA A 259 18.50 26.39 3.89
CA ALA A 259 18.29 27.23 5.06
C ALA A 259 16.82 27.52 5.42
N SER A 260 15.86 27.23 4.54
CA SER A 260 14.42 27.37 4.80
C SER A 260 13.79 26.15 5.46
N TYR A 261 14.55 25.06 5.61
CA TYR A 261 14.16 23.86 6.32
C TYR A 261 14.65 23.89 7.76
N ASP A 262 14.07 23.08 8.64
CA ASP A 262 14.57 22.90 10.00
C ASP A 262 15.91 22.15 10.03
N ALA A 263 16.47 22.03 11.24
CA ALA A 263 17.78 21.42 11.41
C ALA A 263 17.83 19.94 11.00
N GLY A 264 16.75 19.18 11.24
CA GLY A 264 16.66 17.77 10.87
C GLY A 264 16.68 17.55 9.35
N ASP A 265 15.81 18.24 8.61
CA ASP A 265 15.77 18.16 7.15
C ASP A 265 17.06 18.69 6.49
N ARG A 266 17.76 19.63 7.14
CA ARG A 266 19.07 20.12 6.65
C ARG A 266 20.18 19.12 6.90
N ALA A 267 20.12 18.38 7.99
CA ALA A 267 21.13 17.38 8.34
C ALA A 267 20.98 16.10 7.52
N ASN A 268 19.73 15.72 7.21
CA ASN A 268 19.41 14.47 6.53
C ASN A 268 18.86 14.73 5.11
N VAL A 269 17.58 14.45 4.91
CA VAL A 269 16.86 14.61 3.64
C VAL A 269 15.65 15.53 3.86
N ALA A 270 15.35 16.37 2.87
CA ALA A 270 14.21 17.27 2.93
C ALA A 270 12.89 16.49 2.84
N GLY A 271 12.11 16.52 3.92
CA GLY A 271 10.83 15.81 4.05
C GLY A 271 10.96 14.46 4.74
N ASN A 272 9.86 13.71 4.78
CA ASN A 272 9.80 12.33 5.29
C ASN A 272 10.00 11.35 4.14
N MET A 273 11.15 10.69 4.06
CA MET A 273 11.48 9.73 3.00
C MET A 273 11.53 8.31 3.55
N LEU A 274 10.98 7.39 2.80
CA LEU A 274 11.07 5.95 3.00
C LEU A 274 11.47 5.29 1.69
N GLY A 275 12.37 4.32 1.71
CA GLY A 275 12.76 3.57 0.54
C GLY A 275 12.88 2.08 0.80
N GLY A 276 12.96 1.30 -0.27
CA GLY A 276 13.19 -0.13 -0.18
C GLY A 276 13.84 -0.70 -1.42
N TRP A 277 14.91 -1.43 -1.22
CA TRP A 277 15.44 -2.32 -2.24
C TRP A 277 14.55 -3.54 -2.36
N GLN A 278 14.28 -3.93 -3.58
CA GLN A 278 13.40 -5.05 -3.89
C GLN A 278 14.08 -5.96 -4.90
N GLY A 279 13.99 -7.27 -4.68
CA GLY A 279 14.55 -8.24 -5.62
C GLY A 279 13.71 -9.50 -5.66
N ALA A 280 13.73 -10.20 -6.79
CA ALA A 280 13.09 -11.50 -6.93
C ALA A 280 13.87 -12.41 -7.87
N ILE A 281 13.80 -13.71 -7.62
CA ILE A 281 14.27 -14.76 -8.50
C ILE A 281 13.08 -15.66 -8.80
N THR A 282 12.80 -15.87 -10.09
CA THR A 282 11.66 -16.68 -10.54
C THR A 282 12.14 -17.80 -11.44
N TRP A 283 11.74 -19.02 -11.11
CA TRP A 283 11.87 -20.19 -11.99
C TRP A 283 10.48 -20.57 -12.49
N LYS A 284 10.32 -20.57 -13.82
CA LYS A 284 9.03 -20.80 -14.47
C LYS A 284 9.07 -22.12 -15.26
N ASP A 285 8.45 -23.15 -14.70
CA ASP A 285 8.23 -24.42 -15.38
C ASP A 285 6.86 -24.46 -16.07
N LYS A 286 6.62 -25.50 -16.85
CA LYS A 286 5.33 -25.72 -17.53
C LYS A 286 4.18 -25.95 -16.53
N GLU A 287 4.43 -26.67 -15.45
CA GLU A 287 3.44 -27.10 -14.48
C GLU A 287 3.42 -26.24 -13.21
N TRP A 288 4.53 -25.58 -12.90
CA TRP A 288 4.65 -24.76 -11.70
C TRP A 288 5.52 -23.52 -11.94
N THR A 289 5.42 -22.55 -11.06
CA THR A 289 6.31 -21.38 -10.97
C THR A 289 6.76 -21.23 -9.53
N LEU A 290 8.07 -21.19 -9.30
CA LEU A 290 8.64 -20.90 -8.00
C LEU A 290 9.26 -19.52 -8.04
N ARG A 291 8.91 -18.67 -7.06
CA ARG A 291 9.43 -17.33 -6.93
C ARG A 291 9.88 -17.09 -5.50
N THR A 292 11.09 -16.59 -5.32
CA THR A 292 11.53 -16.00 -4.06
C THR A 292 11.70 -14.50 -4.24
N TYR A 293 11.37 -13.72 -3.23
CA TYR A 293 11.54 -12.29 -3.22
C TYR A 293 12.09 -11.78 -1.90
N TYR A 294 12.72 -10.63 -1.98
CA TYR A 294 13.35 -9.94 -0.87
C TYR A 294 13.04 -8.45 -0.97
N GLU A 295 12.59 -7.86 0.13
CA GLU A 295 12.51 -6.43 0.32
C GLU A 295 13.34 -6.03 1.52
N HIS A 296 14.09 -4.92 1.40
CA HIS A 296 14.84 -4.30 2.46
C HIS A 296 14.48 -2.83 2.52
N THR A 297 13.98 -2.35 3.66
CA THR A 297 13.57 -0.96 3.83
C THR A 297 14.61 -0.13 4.56
N PHE A 298 14.66 1.16 4.24
CA PHE A 298 15.51 2.15 4.87
C PHE A 298 14.78 3.49 4.95
N GLU A 299 15.14 4.31 5.92
CA GLU A 299 14.71 5.70 6.03
C GLU A 299 15.90 6.62 5.82
N ASP A 300 15.68 7.73 5.09
CA ASP A 300 16.71 8.71 4.72
C ASP A 300 17.94 8.03 4.05
N HIS A 301 19.13 8.21 4.63
CA HIS A 301 20.36 7.56 4.19
C HIS A 301 20.72 6.33 5.05
N SER A 302 19.99 6.13 6.13
CA SER A 302 20.24 5.05 7.07
C SER A 302 19.97 3.71 6.43
N GLN A 303 20.88 2.77 6.55
CA GLN A 303 20.73 1.40 6.03
C GLN A 303 20.51 1.31 4.49
N LEU A 304 20.84 2.38 3.76
CA LEU A 304 20.64 2.45 2.31
C LEU A 304 21.40 1.33 1.57
N PHE A 305 22.58 0.94 2.03
CA PHE A 305 23.43 -0.09 1.43
C PHE A 305 23.77 -1.23 2.39
N TRP A 306 22.81 -1.63 3.25
CA TRP A 306 22.97 -2.75 4.19
C TRP A 306 24.13 -2.59 5.19
N GLU A 307 24.42 -1.38 5.62
CA GLU A 307 25.49 -1.06 6.56
C GLU A 307 25.39 -1.82 7.88
N TYR A 308 24.16 -2.22 8.28
CA TYR A 308 23.87 -2.95 9.52
C TYR A 308 23.51 -4.41 9.28
N GLY A 309 23.68 -4.90 8.05
CA GLY A 309 23.52 -6.32 7.68
C GLY A 309 22.28 -6.62 6.84
N LEU A 310 22.38 -7.69 6.07
CA LEU A 310 21.34 -8.13 5.13
C LEU A 310 20.05 -8.63 5.80
N TRP A 311 20.10 -8.96 7.09
CA TRP A 311 19.00 -9.64 7.78
C TRP A 311 18.18 -8.73 8.67
N THR A 312 18.43 -7.43 8.59
CA THR A 312 17.68 -6.39 9.28
C THR A 312 16.72 -5.69 8.31
N GLU A 313 15.60 -5.17 8.81
CA GLU A 313 14.58 -4.39 8.07
C GLU A 313 14.14 -5.05 6.76
N GLN A 314 13.69 -6.32 6.84
CA GLN A 314 13.44 -7.12 5.64
C GLN A 314 12.09 -7.83 5.62
N LEU A 315 11.66 -8.15 4.41
CA LEU A 315 10.64 -9.14 4.06
C LEU A 315 11.27 -10.14 3.09
N VAL A 316 11.27 -11.41 3.44
CA VAL A 316 11.67 -12.52 2.55
C VAL A 316 10.46 -13.38 2.28
N GLY A 317 10.16 -13.62 1.01
CA GLY A 317 9.03 -14.45 0.61
C GLY A 317 9.41 -15.58 -0.34
N LEU A 318 8.65 -16.65 -0.27
CA LEU A 318 8.68 -17.78 -1.19
C LEU A 318 7.26 -18.04 -1.67
N GLU A 319 7.06 -18.05 -2.97
CA GLU A 319 5.77 -18.31 -3.62
C GLU A 319 5.89 -19.51 -4.56
N LEU A 320 4.91 -20.40 -4.49
CA LEU A 320 4.75 -21.52 -5.41
C LEU A 320 3.38 -21.44 -6.06
N GLU A 321 3.37 -21.34 -7.39
CA GLU A 321 2.17 -21.48 -8.21
C GLU A 321 2.14 -22.88 -8.83
N LEU A 322 1.02 -23.60 -8.66
CA LEU A 322 0.76 -24.92 -9.26
C LEU A 322 -0.34 -24.77 -10.33
N LYS A 323 0.05 -24.79 -11.60
CA LYS A 323 -0.84 -24.42 -12.73
C LYS A 323 -1.94 -25.43 -13.01
N GLN A 324 -1.69 -26.70 -12.74
CA GLN A 324 -2.62 -27.80 -13.05
C GLN A 324 -3.35 -28.34 -11.82
N PHE A 325 -2.90 -28.02 -10.62
CA PHE A 325 -3.46 -28.56 -9.39
C PHE A 325 -4.55 -27.65 -8.83
N LYS A 326 -5.83 -28.01 -9.02
CA LYS A 326 -6.97 -27.16 -8.63
C LYS A 326 -7.10 -26.95 -7.12
N TRP A 327 -6.75 -27.97 -6.31
CA TRP A 327 -6.90 -27.89 -4.86
C TRP A 327 -5.92 -26.90 -4.20
N ILE A 328 -4.73 -26.81 -4.71
CA ILE A 328 -3.72 -25.83 -4.27
C ILE A 328 -3.18 -25.16 -5.52
N LYS A 329 -3.52 -23.89 -5.72
CA LYS A 329 -3.02 -23.11 -6.86
C LYS A 329 -1.81 -22.30 -6.50
N ASN A 330 -1.87 -21.58 -5.37
CA ASN A 330 -0.80 -20.71 -4.91
C ASN A 330 -0.53 -20.94 -3.42
N VAL A 331 0.73 -20.96 -3.07
CA VAL A 331 1.23 -21.01 -1.70
C VAL A 331 2.23 -19.87 -1.53
N ALA A 332 2.15 -19.16 -0.42
CA ALA A 332 3.13 -18.13 -0.05
C ALA A 332 3.62 -18.39 1.39
N PHE A 333 4.89 -18.21 1.60
CA PHE A 333 5.51 -18.20 2.92
C PHE A 333 6.38 -16.94 3.05
N GLU A 334 6.27 -16.21 4.15
CA GLU A 334 7.06 -15.01 4.39
C GLU A 334 7.68 -15.01 5.77
N TYR A 335 8.90 -14.50 5.84
CA TYR A 335 9.57 -14.05 7.05
C TYR A 335 9.74 -12.53 7.00
N PHE A 336 9.29 -11.86 8.03
CA PHE A 336 9.29 -10.42 8.18
C PHE A 336 10.07 -10.04 9.43
N ASN A 337 10.98 -9.04 9.32
CA ASN A 337 11.76 -8.54 10.43
C ASN A 337 12.03 -7.04 10.31
N LEU A 338 11.35 -6.23 11.12
CA LEU A 338 11.63 -4.81 11.37
C LEU A 338 12.00 -4.57 12.85
N LYS A 339 12.50 -5.58 13.54
CA LYS A 339 12.75 -5.53 14.98
C LYS A 339 13.89 -4.59 15.35
N ASN A 340 14.90 -4.47 14.49
CA ASN A 340 16.16 -3.80 14.85
C ASN A 340 16.10 -2.29 14.67
N GLN A 341 15.28 -1.76 13.74
CA GLN A 341 15.22 -0.33 13.42
C GLN A 341 16.62 0.23 13.19
N SER A 342 17.31 -0.35 12.22
CA SER A 342 18.71 -0.03 11.92
C SER A 342 18.82 1.39 11.40
N GLY A 343 19.40 2.26 12.18
CA GLY A 343 19.71 3.62 11.83
C GLY A 343 21.17 3.94 12.11
N PRO A 344 21.63 5.18 11.87
CA PRO A 344 22.99 5.55 12.18
C PRO A 344 23.26 5.35 13.66
N VAL A 345 24.41 4.75 13.95
CA VAL A 345 24.92 4.66 15.32
C VAL A 345 25.44 6.05 15.71
N TYR A 346 24.62 6.80 16.43
CA TYR A 346 25.06 8.05 17.05
C TYR A 346 25.75 7.72 18.37
N HIS A 347 27.04 8.00 18.44
CA HIS A 347 27.73 8.15 19.72
C HIS A 347 27.43 9.53 20.28
N ASP A 348 26.19 9.72 20.73
CA ASP A 348 25.83 10.92 21.47
C ASP A 348 26.39 10.82 22.90
N THR A 349 27.67 11.10 23.03
CA THR A 349 28.26 11.33 24.34
C THR A 349 27.78 12.67 24.88
N ASN A 350 26.79 12.64 25.74
CA ASN A 350 26.42 13.79 26.55
C ASN A 350 26.62 13.48 28.05
N SER A 351 26.54 14.51 28.90
CA SER A 351 26.75 14.35 30.34
C SER A 351 25.74 13.42 31.04
N LEU A 352 24.59 13.19 30.44
CA LEU A 352 23.52 12.32 30.97
C LEU A 352 23.66 10.88 30.44
N PHE A 353 24.19 10.71 29.24
CA PHE A 353 24.31 9.42 28.55
C PHE A 353 25.68 9.33 27.86
N PRO A 354 26.76 9.11 28.64
CA PRO A 354 28.14 9.16 28.11
C PRO A 354 28.46 8.00 27.14
N ASP A 355 27.72 6.90 27.20
CA ASP A 355 27.95 5.69 26.38
C ASP A 355 26.74 5.29 25.52
N GLN A 356 25.87 6.25 25.21
CA GLN A 356 24.68 5.92 24.42
C GLN A 356 25.06 5.61 22.98
N ILE A 357 24.79 4.37 22.58
CA ILE A 357 24.74 3.93 21.19
C ILE A 357 23.27 3.90 20.81
N SER A 358 22.83 4.83 19.97
CA SER A 358 21.46 4.77 19.41
C SER A 358 21.52 4.31 17.96
N CYS A 359 20.93 3.15 17.70
CA CYS A 359 20.50 2.73 16.36
C CYS A 359 19.00 2.95 16.35
N VAL A 360 18.50 4.13 16.00
CA VAL A 360 17.11 4.45 16.31
C VAL A 360 16.44 5.16 15.16
N ASP A 361 16.41 4.50 14.02
CA ASP A 361 15.36 4.83 13.08
C ASP A 361 14.02 4.44 13.70
N ASN A 362 13.01 5.21 13.43
CA ASN A 362 11.67 5.00 13.96
C ASN A 362 10.73 4.80 12.78
N ASN A 363 10.97 3.71 12.04
CA ASN A 363 10.33 3.41 10.76
C ASN A 363 8.84 3.70 10.79
N TYR A 364 8.35 4.37 9.74
CA TYR A 364 6.98 4.84 9.55
C TYR A 364 6.53 6.00 10.45
N ASN A 365 7.28 6.39 11.47
CA ASN A 365 7.05 7.61 12.23
C ASN A 365 8.00 8.72 11.73
N HIS A 366 7.68 9.97 12.04
CA HIS A 366 8.55 11.10 11.72
C HIS A 366 8.39 12.22 12.75
N GLY A 367 9.43 12.98 13.00
CA GLY A 367 9.38 14.07 13.98
C GLY A 367 8.46 15.22 13.55
N LYS A 368 8.42 15.54 12.29
CA LYS A 368 7.65 16.67 11.72
C LYS A 368 6.30 16.21 11.15
N TYR A 369 6.30 15.25 10.23
CA TYR A 369 5.09 14.67 9.67
C TYR A 369 4.47 13.66 10.63
N PRO A 370 3.17 13.37 10.53
CA PRO A 370 2.55 12.33 11.37
C PRO A 370 3.18 10.96 11.24
N GLY A 371 3.73 10.66 10.05
CA GLY A 371 4.28 9.37 9.68
C GLY A 371 3.72 8.87 8.34
N TRP A 372 4.06 7.64 7.98
CA TRP A 372 3.72 7.06 6.67
C TRP A 372 2.30 6.44 6.70
N PHE A 373 1.30 7.32 6.88
CA PHE A 373 -0.12 6.95 7.03
C PHE A 373 -1.01 7.71 6.05
N ASN A 374 -2.12 7.09 5.65
CA ASN A 374 -3.20 7.76 4.94
C ASN A 374 -4.55 7.33 5.56
N TYR A 375 -5.37 8.28 6.01
CA TYR A 375 -6.59 8.04 6.78
C TYR A 375 -6.38 7.12 8.00
N GLY A 376 -5.26 7.31 8.71
CA GLY A 376 -4.91 6.56 9.91
C GLY A 376 -4.50 5.10 9.66
N GLN A 377 -4.36 4.68 8.42
CA GLN A 377 -3.89 3.36 8.03
C GLN A 377 -2.46 3.43 7.48
N MET A 378 -1.65 2.44 7.84
CA MET A 378 -0.29 2.28 7.33
C MET A 378 -0.29 2.17 5.80
N ILE A 379 0.55 2.95 5.10
CA ILE A 379 0.71 2.87 3.64
C ILE A 379 1.60 1.67 3.28
N GLY A 380 2.63 1.42 4.09
CA GLY A 380 3.47 0.22 3.99
C GLY A 380 2.79 -1.01 4.58
N THR A 381 3.57 -1.89 5.18
CA THR A 381 3.08 -3.16 5.72
C THR A 381 2.07 -2.99 6.85
N PRO A 382 0.92 -3.69 6.84
CA PRO A 382 -0.04 -3.67 7.94
C PRO A 382 0.44 -4.36 9.21
N LEU A 383 1.55 -5.10 9.19
CA LEU A 383 2.13 -5.73 10.39
C LEU A 383 2.63 -4.69 11.40
N CYS A 384 3.01 -3.49 10.94
CA CYS A 384 3.18 -2.35 11.81
C CYS A 384 1.81 -1.75 12.12
N THR A 385 1.55 -1.48 13.41
CA THR A 385 0.19 -1.15 13.86
C THR A 385 -0.24 0.22 13.36
N SER A 386 -1.30 0.25 12.57
CA SER A 386 -1.91 1.47 12.04
C SER A 386 -2.44 2.37 13.17
N PRO A 387 -2.24 3.70 13.13
CA PRO A 387 -2.71 4.62 14.17
C PRO A 387 -4.22 4.61 14.43
N ILE A 388 -5.02 4.16 13.48
CA ILE A 388 -6.48 4.06 13.64
C ILE A 388 -6.90 3.13 14.79
N TYR A 389 -6.00 2.22 15.23
CA TYR A 389 -6.22 1.33 16.39
C TYR A 389 -5.90 2.01 17.73
N ASN A 390 -5.25 3.18 17.74
CA ASN A 390 -4.81 3.80 18.97
C ASN A 390 -5.98 4.33 19.82
N SER A 391 -6.11 3.80 21.01
CA SER A 391 -7.19 4.18 21.95
C SER A 391 -7.08 5.63 22.44
N ASP A 392 -5.86 6.17 22.53
CA ASP A 392 -5.57 7.57 22.90
C ASP A 392 -5.82 8.54 21.73
N ARG A 393 -6.11 8.04 20.53
CA ARG A 393 -6.30 8.80 19.31
C ARG A 393 -5.10 9.70 18.97
N ILE A 394 -3.90 9.21 19.20
CA ILE A 394 -2.66 9.82 18.72
C ILE A 394 -2.26 9.17 17.40
N GLN A 395 -1.97 9.99 16.40
CA GLN A 395 -1.49 9.54 15.09
C GLN A 395 0.01 9.21 15.15
N TYR A 396 0.29 8.00 15.60
CA TYR A 396 1.65 7.48 15.79
C TYR A 396 1.63 5.96 15.68
N CYS A 397 2.61 5.38 15.02
CA CYS A 397 2.81 3.94 15.00
C CYS A 397 3.48 3.50 16.30
N TYR A 398 2.70 3.04 17.27
CA TYR A 398 3.23 2.54 18.55
C TYR A 398 3.88 1.16 18.46
N ASN A 399 3.81 0.51 17.31
CA ASN A 399 4.38 -0.81 17.08
C ASN A 399 4.94 -0.91 15.67
N ASN A 400 6.21 -0.57 15.51
CA ASN A 400 6.97 -0.71 14.26
C ASN A 400 8.13 -1.70 14.38
N ARG A 401 8.43 -2.21 15.60
CA ARG A 401 9.43 -3.24 15.84
C ARG A 401 8.74 -4.61 15.90
N VAL A 402 8.75 -5.29 14.76
CA VAL A 402 7.97 -6.51 14.56
C VAL A 402 8.84 -7.59 13.91
N GLU A 403 8.65 -8.83 14.36
CA GLU A 403 9.12 -10.04 13.68
C GLU A 403 7.93 -10.95 13.44
N ALA A 404 7.77 -11.46 12.23
CA ALA A 404 6.63 -12.29 11.89
C ALA A 404 6.96 -13.42 10.91
N PHE A 405 6.19 -14.50 11.02
CA PHE A 405 6.06 -15.55 10.03
C PHE A 405 4.65 -15.53 9.46
N HIS A 406 4.54 -15.64 8.17
CA HIS A 406 3.27 -15.65 7.47
C HIS A 406 3.18 -16.83 6.50
N PHE A 407 1.98 -17.38 6.38
CA PHE A 407 1.62 -18.43 5.44
C PHE A 407 0.32 -18.09 4.76
N GLY A 408 0.31 -18.14 3.43
CA GLY A 408 -0.85 -17.95 2.59
C GLY A 408 -1.07 -19.14 1.66
N LEU A 409 -2.31 -19.52 1.46
CA LEU A 409 -2.71 -20.63 0.61
C LEU A 409 -4.01 -20.30 -0.09
N GLU A 410 -4.10 -20.57 -1.39
CA GLU A 410 -5.36 -20.51 -2.14
C GLU A 410 -5.49 -21.62 -3.17
N GLY A 411 -6.74 -21.96 -3.46
CA GLY A 411 -7.10 -22.95 -4.47
C GLY A 411 -8.50 -22.74 -5.01
N GLN A 412 -8.82 -23.50 -6.04
CA GLN A 412 -10.14 -23.51 -6.67
C GLN A 412 -10.55 -24.96 -6.98
N PRO A 413 -10.90 -25.74 -5.94
CA PRO A 413 -11.21 -27.18 -6.09
C PRO A 413 -12.34 -27.43 -7.08
N LEU A 414 -13.32 -26.54 -7.17
CA LEU A 414 -14.43 -26.58 -8.12
C LEU A 414 -14.48 -25.27 -8.91
N ASP A 415 -15.01 -25.32 -10.13
CA ASP A 415 -15.06 -24.12 -10.99
C ASP A 415 -15.90 -22.98 -10.39
N TRP A 416 -16.83 -23.31 -9.49
CA TRP A 416 -17.69 -22.35 -8.78
C TRP A 416 -17.25 -22.08 -7.34
N LEU A 417 -16.24 -22.82 -6.79
CA LEU A 417 -15.77 -22.68 -5.41
C LEU A 417 -14.27 -22.46 -5.36
N GLY A 418 -13.86 -21.29 -4.89
CA GLY A 418 -12.50 -20.97 -4.50
C GLY A 418 -12.37 -20.83 -2.99
N TYR A 419 -11.16 -20.96 -2.47
CA TYR A 419 -10.84 -20.68 -1.09
C TYR A 419 -9.49 -19.98 -0.95
N ARG A 420 -9.32 -19.26 0.17
CA ARG A 420 -8.07 -18.62 0.58
C ARG A 420 -7.92 -18.75 2.10
N THR A 421 -6.72 -19.07 2.54
CA THR A 421 -6.35 -19.14 3.95
C THR A 421 -5.09 -18.33 4.18
N LEU A 422 -5.08 -17.53 5.25
CA LEU A 422 -3.93 -16.74 5.70
C LEU A 422 -3.68 -17.03 7.17
N TYR A 423 -2.42 -17.19 7.54
CA TYR A 423 -1.99 -17.34 8.92
C TYR A 423 -0.73 -16.51 9.18
N THR A 424 -0.76 -15.69 10.21
CA THR A 424 0.39 -14.88 10.63
C THR A 424 0.62 -15.04 12.11
N ARG A 425 1.88 -15.24 12.49
CA ARG A 425 2.34 -15.18 13.87
C ARG A 425 3.37 -14.06 13.98
N SER A 426 3.16 -13.11 14.88
CA SER A 426 4.07 -12.00 15.12
C SER A 426 4.46 -11.85 16.57
N ASN A 427 5.68 -11.36 16.79
CA ASN A 427 6.19 -10.83 18.04
C ASN A 427 6.44 -9.33 17.87
N ASN A 428 6.11 -8.53 18.86
CA ASN A 428 6.00 -7.08 18.75
C ASN A 428 6.62 -6.44 19.99
N TRP A 429 7.52 -5.46 19.78
CA TRP A 429 8.31 -4.81 20.84
C TRP A 429 7.89 -3.36 21.10
N GLY A 430 6.92 -2.82 20.36
CA GLY A 430 6.58 -1.40 20.36
C GLY A 430 7.54 -0.60 19.48
N THR A 431 7.94 0.58 19.92
CA THR A 431 9.02 1.40 19.33
C THR A 431 10.18 1.51 20.30
N TYR A 432 11.33 2.02 19.87
CA TYR A 432 12.41 2.34 20.83
C TYR A 432 12.02 3.45 21.79
N ALA A 433 11.31 4.47 21.32
CA ALA A 433 10.87 5.58 22.16
C ALA A 433 9.73 5.22 23.12
N VAL A 434 8.89 4.23 22.75
CA VAL A 434 7.76 3.75 23.55
C VAL A 434 7.73 2.21 23.49
N PRO A 435 8.70 1.54 24.15
CA PRO A 435 8.75 0.08 24.14
C PRO A 435 7.58 -0.52 24.92
N PHE A 436 7.09 -1.66 24.48
CA PHE A 436 6.16 -2.44 25.28
C PHE A 436 6.88 -2.99 26.50
N LYS A 437 6.18 -3.03 27.63
CA LYS A 437 6.71 -3.60 28.88
C LYS A 437 7.11 -5.09 28.70
N ASP A 438 6.26 -5.82 27.95
CA ASP A 438 6.48 -7.22 27.62
C ASP A 438 6.32 -7.39 26.09
N ILE A 439 7.01 -8.37 25.51
CA ILE A 439 6.86 -8.71 24.10
C ILE A 439 5.43 -9.16 23.84
N LYS A 440 4.72 -8.44 22.97
CA LYS A 440 3.35 -8.78 22.60
C LYS A 440 3.34 -9.74 21.43
N SER A 441 2.83 -10.94 21.65
CA SER A 441 2.62 -11.91 20.57
C SER A 441 1.22 -11.78 19.99
N ASN A 442 1.06 -12.09 18.70
CA ASN A 442 -0.23 -12.19 18.05
C ASN A 442 -0.25 -13.34 17.03
N ARG A 443 -1.39 -14.00 16.90
CA ARG A 443 -1.68 -15.00 15.86
C ARG A 443 -2.96 -14.57 15.18
N SER A 444 -2.88 -14.36 13.86
CA SER A 444 -4.01 -13.94 13.04
C SER A 444 -4.30 -14.99 11.98
N PHE A 445 -5.54 -15.39 11.84
CA PHE A 445 -6.00 -16.39 10.88
C PHE A 445 -7.15 -15.85 10.05
N LEU A 446 -7.22 -16.24 8.77
CA LEU A 446 -8.34 -16.02 7.87
C LEU A 446 -8.64 -17.31 7.10
N LEU A 447 -9.91 -17.64 6.98
CA LEU A 447 -10.46 -18.55 5.98
C LEU A 447 -11.52 -17.81 5.18
N GLU A 448 -11.35 -17.73 3.85
CA GLU A 448 -12.30 -17.14 2.91
C GLU A 448 -12.73 -18.18 1.89
N LEU A 449 -14.04 -18.29 1.65
CA LEU A 449 -14.64 -19.11 0.62
C LEU A 449 -15.32 -18.18 -0.39
N THR A 450 -15.04 -18.38 -1.68
CA THR A 450 -15.63 -17.60 -2.77
C THR A 450 -16.47 -18.51 -3.66
N PHE A 451 -17.75 -18.19 -3.78
CA PHE A 451 -18.72 -18.87 -4.61
C PHE A 451 -18.96 -18.03 -5.87
N SER A 452 -18.75 -18.62 -7.05
CA SER A 452 -18.98 -17.99 -8.36
C SER A 452 -19.98 -18.84 -9.16
N PRO A 453 -21.30 -18.67 -8.92
CA PRO A 453 -22.31 -19.52 -9.52
C PRO A 453 -22.37 -19.33 -11.04
N GLN A 454 -22.37 -20.41 -11.79
CA GLN A 454 -22.39 -20.38 -13.26
C GLN A 454 -23.65 -19.73 -13.85
N VAL A 455 -24.75 -19.78 -13.10
CA VAL A 455 -26.06 -19.18 -13.49
C VAL A 455 -26.04 -17.64 -13.35
N MET A 456 -25.13 -17.09 -12.55
CA MET A 456 -24.97 -15.64 -12.33
C MET A 456 -23.59 -15.21 -12.82
N LYS A 457 -23.36 -15.30 -14.13
CA LYS A 457 -22.10 -14.90 -14.74
C LYS A 457 -21.72 -13.47 -14.32
N GLY A 458 -20.45 -13.27 -13.92
CA GLY A 458 -19.94 -11.98 -13.43
C GLY A 458 -20.27 -11.68 -11.96
N TRP A 459 -20.96 -12.58 -11.23
CA TRP A 459 -21.23 -12.42 -9.80
C TRP A 459 -20.48 -13.43 -8.96
N SER A 460 -20.07 -13.00 -7.77
CA SER A 460 -19.46 -13.87 -6.76
C SER A 460 -19.93 -13.48 -5.36
N ILE A 461 -19.95 -14.45 -4.47
CA ILE A 461 -20.22 -14.27 -3.05
C ILE A 461 -19.04 -14.82 -2.29
N ALA A 462 -18.36 -13.98 -1.53
CA ALA A 462 -17.27 -14.38 -0.64
C ALA A 462 -17.75 -14.31 0.81
N THR A 463 -17.55 -15.40 1.55
CA THR A 463 -17.72 -15.43 2.99
C THR A 463 -16.38 -15.72 3.63
N SER A 464 -16.03 -15.00 4.70
CA SER A 464 -14.79 -15.24 5.41
C SER A 464 -15.00 -15.23 6.92
N PHE A 465 -14.19 -16.04 7.59
CA PHE A 465 -14.02 -16.07 9.02
C PHE A 465 -12.58 -15.69 9.36
N ALA A 466 -12.39 -14.80 10.32
CA ALA A 466 -11.07 -14.40 10.80
C ALA A 466 -11.03 -14.39 12.32
N LEU A 467 -9.85 -14.61 12.87
CA LEU A 467 -9.60 -14.55 14.31
C LEU A 467 -8.20 -14.01 14.60
N ASP A 468 -8.09 -13.31 15.73
CA ASP A 468 -6.83 -12.98 16.39
C ASP A 468 -6.80 -13.60 17.77
N ASN A 469 -5.60 -14.04 18.17
CA ASN A 469 -5.34 -14.49 19.53
C ASN A 469 -3.96 -13.99 19.96
N GLY A 470 -3.91 -13.14 20.98
CA GLY A 470 -2.65 -12.61 21.48
C GLY A 470 -2.80 -11.33 22.28
N SER A 471 -1.68 -10.78 22.70
CA SER A 471 -1.63 -9.58 23.55
C SER A 471 -1.50 -8.25 22.78
N LEU A 472 -1.34 -8.30 21.43
CA LEU A 472 -1.26 -7.08 20.62
C LEU A 472 -2.64 -6.52 20.29
N TYR A 473 -3.49 -7.31 19.64
CA TYR A 473 -4.84 -6.92 19.22
C TYR A 473 -5.95 -7.48 20.11
N GLY A 474 -5.60 -8.30 21.12
CA GLY A 474 -6.57 -9.04 21.94
C GLY A 474 -7.06 -10.31 21.26
N ASN A 475 -8.16 -10.85 21.78
CA ASN A 475 -8.84 -12.03 21.24
C ASN A 475 -10.06 -11.57 20.45
N ASN A 476 -9.94 -11.56 19.14
CA ASN A 476 -10.98 -11.11 18.23
C ASN A 476 -11.41 -12.25 17.33
N TYR A 477 -12.68 -12.30 16.97
CA TYR A 477 -13.16 -13.17 15.91
C TYR A 477 -14.27 -12.44 15.13
N GLY A 478 -14.40 -12.78 13.85
CA GLY A 478 -15.41 -12.13 13.03
C GLY A 478 -15.68 -12.86 11.72
N GLY A 479 -16.84 -12.54 11.16
CA GLY A 479 -17.26 -12.96 9.83
C GLY A 479 -17.40 -11.75 8.91
N MET A 480 -17.14 -11.98 7.62
CA MET A 480 -17.39 -10.99 6.58
C MET A 480 -18.10 -11.68 5.42
N LEU A 481 -19.16 -11.05 4.93
CA LEU A 481 -19.86 -11.44 3.71
C LEU A 481 -19.67 -10.34 2.68
N THR A 482 -19.20 -10.70 1.48
CA THR A 482 -19.01 -9.76 0.36
C THR A 482 -19.68 -10.31 -0.87
N ILE A 483 -20.51 -9.51 -1.52
CA ILE A 483 -21.14 -9.80 -2.81
C ILE A 483 -20.51 -8.87 -3.84
N LYS A 484 -20.00 -9.43 -4.94
CA LYS A 484 -19.41 -8.69 -6.05
C LYS A 484 -20.15 -9.02 -7.34
N GLY A 485 -20.38 -8.02 -8.16
CA GLY A 485 -20.94 -8.17 -9.49
C GLY A 485 -20.16 -7.33 -10.50
N GLU A 486 -19.99 -7.88 -11.70
CA GLU A 486 -19.35 -7.21 -12.82
C GLU A 486 -20.17 -7.44 -14.08
N ASN A 487 -20.48 -6.37 -14.83
CA ASN A 487 -21.12 -6.44 -16.13
C ASN A 487 -20.26 -5.75 -17.17
N ILE A 488 -20.04 -6.40 -18.30
CA ILE A 488 -19.21 -5.90 -19.40
C ILE A 488 -20.11 -5.54 -20.58
N PHE A 489 -20.04 -4.29 -21.03
CA PHE A 489 -20.79 -3.77 -22.17
C PHE A 489 -19.80 -3.40 -23.29
N ASN A 490 -19.95 -4.06 -24.45
CA ASN A 490 -19.22 -3.69 -25.66
C ASN A 490 -20.06 -2.67 -26.44
N THR A 491 -19.57 -1.43 -26.51
CA THR A 491 -20.27 -0.32 -27.18
C THR A 491 -20.00 -0.28 -28.69
N CYS A 492 -18.93 -0.91 -29.14
CA CYS A 492 -18.61 -1.00 -30.55
C CYS A 492 -19.33 -2.19 -31.19
N LYS A 493 -20.46 -1.94 -31.88
CA LYS A 493 -20.96 -2.91 -32.87
C LYS A 493 -19.89 -3.00 -33.96
N LYS A 494 -19.36 -4.22 -34.18
CA LYS A 494 -18.55 -4.49 -35.38
C LYS A 494 -19.32 -3.97 -36.60
N ARG A 495 -18.83 -2.88 -37.22
CA ARG A 495 -19.18 -2.51 -38.58
C ARG A 495 -18.33 -3.32 -39.53
#